data_9db1c725aced333b6057d218a9389201
#
_entry.id   9db1c725aced333b6057d218a9389201
#
_cell.length_a   1.000
_cell.length_b   1.000
_cell.length_c   1.000
_cell.angle_alpha   90.00
_cell.angle_beta   90.00
_cell.angle_gamma   90.00
#
_symmetry.space_group_name_H-M   'P 1'
#
loop_
_entity.id
_entity.type
_entity.pdbx_description
1 polymer ?
#
loop_
_entity_poly.entity_id
_entity_poly.type
_entity_poly.pdbx_seq_one_letter_code
_entity_poly.pdbx_strand_id
1 'polypeptide(L)'
;MSLISFIKEAGEKLFKHPQAEAAAAPAAATAAAPQQDVAQLNATAGAAIEKYVDSQGLKVDGLNVGYDGATQTVTVSGVAPDQSTKEKVVLCCGNVASVAKVNDMLTVAAPAEPESKYHTVKSGDTLSKIAKEAYGDANAYMKIFEANKPMLKDPNKIYPGQMLRIPA
;
A
#
# COMPACT_ATOMS: atom_id res chain seq x y z
N MET A 1 7.16 18.47 4.49
CA MET A 1 6.33 17.36 5.05
C MET A 1 6.58 16.12 4.20
N SER A 2 6.94 15.02 4.81
CA SER A 2 7.25 13.78 4.07
C SER A 2 5.95 13.21 3.48
N LEU A 3 6.00 12.64 2.27
CA LEU A 3 4.88 11.97 1.61
C LEU A 3 4.30 10.84 2.48
N ILE A 4 5.14 10.25 3.31
CA ILE A 4 4.79 9.21 4.30
C ILE A 4 3.88 9.78 5.40
N SER A 5 4.15 11.00 5.88
CA SER A 5 3.26 11.68 6.83
C SER A 5 1.91 12.01 6.19
N PHE A 6 1.90 12.36 4.90
CA PHE A 6 0.67 12.65 4.17
C PHE A 6 -0.20 11.39 3.97
N ILE A 7 0.39 10.25 3.66
CA ILE A 7 -0.34 8.97 3.50
C ILE A 7 -0.86 8.49 4.84
N LYS A 8 -0.04 8.57 5.89
CA LYS A 8 -0.46 8.21 7.24
C LYS A 8 -1.58 9.14 7.73
N GLU A 9 -1.46 10.44 7.45
CA GLU A 9 -2.46 11.45 7.81
C GLU A 9 -3.74 11.34 6.96
N ALA A 10 -3.63 11.04 5.66
CA ALA A 10 -4.77 10.77 4.80
C ALA A 10 -5.46 9.46 5.17
N GLY A 11 -4.71 8.40 5.49
CA GLY A 11 -5.23 7.15 6.00
C GLY A 11 -5.92 7.33 7.36
N GLU A 12 -5.32 8.07 8.28
CA GLU A 12 -5.94 8.37 9.58
C GLU A 12 -7.21 9.22 9.45
N LYS A 13 -7.26 10.16 8.50
CA LYS A 13 -8.46 10.97 8.24
C LYS A 13 -9.57 10.19 7.55
N LEU A 14 -9.23 9.26 6.66
CA LEU A 14 -10.18 8.38 5.97
C LEU A 14 -10.76 7.30 6.90
N PHE A 15 -9.98 6.84 7.87
CA PHE A 15 -10.32 5.70 8.74
C PHE A 15 -10.52 6.06 10.21
N LYS A 16 -10.44 7.34 10.61
CA LYS A 16 -10.90 7.75 11.93
C LYS A 16 -12.41 7.59 12.02
N HIS A 17 -12.83 6.45 12.54
CA HIS A 17 -14.12 6.36 13.19
C HIS A 17 -14.14 7.38 14.34
N PRO A 18 -15.19 8.18 14.51
CA PRO A 18 -15.38 8.90 15.75
C PRO A 18 -15.60 7.86 16.85
N GLN A 19 -14.54 7.58 17.59
CA GLN A 19 -14.66 6.79 18.81
C GLN A 19 -15.43 7.66 19.80
N ALA A 20 -16.72 7.34 19.93
CA ALA A 20 -17.58 7.96 20.92
C ALA A 20 -17.01 7.70 22.31
N GLU A 21 -16.62 8.76 22.99
CA GLU A 21 -16.41 8.77 24.43
C GLU A 21 -17.64 8.19 25.12
N ALA A 22 -17.40 7.18 25.93
CA ALA A 22 -18.42 6.54 26.74
C ALA A 22 -18.92 7.51 27.81
N ALA A 23 -20.10 8.07 27.61
CA ALA A 23 -20.94 8.61 28.66
C ALA A 23 -22.14 7.70 28.85
N ALA A 24 -22.38 7.32 30.10
CA ALA A 24 -23.36 6.32 30.55
C ALA A 24 -24.80 6.60 30.13
N ALA A 25 -25.42 5.54 29.69
CA ALA A 25 -26.82 5.12 29.49
C ALA A 25 -28.02 6.08 29.83
N PRO A 26 -29.22 5.91 29.22
CA PRO A 26 -30.01 4.68 29.31
C PRO A 26 -30.68 4.20 28.00
N ALA A 27 -31.17 2.98 28.09
CA ALA A 27 -31.77 2.12 27.12
C ALA A 27 -32.85 2.69 26.14
N ALA A 28 -32.92 1.98 25.00
CA ALA A 28 -34.00 1.86 24.03
C ALA A 28 -33.94 2.81 22.82
N ALA A 29 -33.32 2.28 21.74
CA ALA A 29 -33.96 2.26 20.41
C ALA A 29 -33.01 1.49 19.46
N THR A 30 -33.48 0.36 18.96
CA THR A 30 -32.93 -0.36 17.80
C THR A 30 -32.97 0.57 16.58
N ALA A 31 -31.86 1.23 16.32
CA ALA A 31 -31.58 1.85 15.03
C ALA A 31 -30.49 1.03 14.36
N ALA A 32 -30.86 0.27 13.34
CA ALA A 32 -29.90 -0.34 12.42
C ALA A 32 -28.98 0.76 11.89
N ALA A 33 -27.71 0.70 12.25
CA ALA A 33 -26.70 1.57 11.66
C ALA A 33 -26.72 1.36 10.13
N PRO A 34 -26.73 2.41 9.31
CA PRO A 34 -26.96 2.27 7.89
C PRO A 34 -25.80 1.51 7.25
N GLN A 35 -26.10 0.33 6.74
CA GLN A 35 -25.16 -0.48 5.94
C GLN A 35 -24.66 0.25 4.68
N GLN A 36 -25.32 1.33 4.28
CA GLN A 36 -24.91 2.19 3.17
C GLN A 36 -23.59 2.91 3.42
N ASP A 37 -23.26 3.25 4.65
CA ASP A 37 -22.03 4.00 4.96
C ASP A 37 -20.76 3.19 4.77
N VAL A 38 -20.79 1.88 5.05
CA VAL A 38 -19.59 1.02 4.93
C VAL A 38 -19.22 0.79 3.45
N ALA A 39 -20.19 0.52 2.59
CA ALA A 39 -19.95 0.33 1.16
C ALA A 39 -19.42 1.63 0.51
N GLN A 40 -19.98 2.77 0.89
CA GLN A 40 -19.54 4.07 0.40
C GLN A 40 -18.16 4.45 0.93
N LEU A 41 -17.85 4.14 2.18
CA LEU A 41 -16.53 4.34 2.78
C LEU A 41 -15.47 3.47 2.07
N ASN A 42 -15.79 2.21 1.81
CA ASN A 42 -14.92 1.29 1.07
C ASN A 42 -14.67 1.78 -0.36
N ALA A 43 -15.70 2.23 -1.06
CA ALA A 43 -15.57 2.80 -2.41
C ALA A 43 -14.70 4.07 -2.41
N THR A 44 -14.89 4.94 -1.43
CA THR A 44 -14.10 6.17 -1.28
C THR A 44 -12.64 5.85 -0.98
N ALA A 45 -12.38 4.85 -0.14
CA ALA A 45 -11.03 4.41 0.18
C ALA A 45 -10.35 3.78 -1.05
N GLY A 46 -11.05 2.92 -1.81
CA GLY A 46 -10.55 2.36 -3.06
C GLY A 46 -10.15 3.43 -4.06
N ALA A 47 -11.03 4.41 -4.30
CA ALA A 47 -10.76 5.54 -5.20
C ALA A 47 -9.58 6.43 -4.73
N ALA A 48 -9.39 6.57 -3.42
CA ALA A 48 -8.25 7.31 -2.88
C ALA A 48 -6.93 6.57 -3.10
N ILE A 49 -6.93 5.24 -2.97
CA ILE A 49 -5.75 4.40 -3.25
C ILE A 49 -5.43 4.42 -4.74
N GLU A 50 -6.42 4.32 -5.61
CA GLU A 50 -6.27 4.43 -7.07
C GLU A 50 -5.60 5.75 -7.45
N LYS A 51 -6.13 6.88 -6.95
CA LYS A 51 -5.53 8.20 -7.13
C LYS A 51 -4.09 8.29 -6.61
N TYR A 52 -3.80 7.60 -5.51
CA TYR A 52 -2.44 7.55 -4.99
C TYR A 52 -1.50 6.81 -5.95
N VAL A 53 -1.91 5.66 -6.48
CA VAL A 53 -1.14 4.91 -7.49
C VAL A 53 -0.87 5.77 -8.72
N ASP A 54 -1.90 6.46 -9.24
CA ASP A 54 -1.77 7.39 -10.39
C ASP A 54 -0.79 8.53 -10.09
N SER A 55 -0.82 9.09 -8.88
CA SER A 55 0.09 10.17 -8.47
C SER A 55 1.57 9.75 -8.42
N GLN A 56 1.83 8.44 -8.34
CA GLN A 56 3.19 7.89 -8.44
C GLN A 56 3.65 7.72 -9.90
N GLY A 57 2.80 8.06 -10.88
CA GLY A 57 3.12 7.92 -12.30
C GLY A 57 3.08 6.47 -12.80
N LEU A 58 2.48 5.58 -12.05
CA LEU A 58 2.32 4.16 -12.40
C LEU A 58 1.07 4.02 -13.29
N LYS A 59 1.28 3.89 -14.59
CA LYS A 59 0.20 3.76 -15.57
C LYS A 59 -0.18 2.29 -15.71
N VAL A 60 -1.45 1.99 -15.49
CA VAL A 60 -2.05 0.67 -15.65
C VAL A 60 -3.34 0.85 -16.45
N ASP A 61 -3.50 0.11 -17.51
CA ASP A 61 -4.71 0.17 -18.32
C ASP A 61 -5.87 -0.49 -17.57
N GLY A 62 -6.99 0.22 -17.45
CA GLY A 62 -8.15 -0.26 -16.73
C GLY A 62 -7.91 -0.51 -15.24
N LEU A 63 -7.03 0.29 -14.61
CA LEU A 63 -6.80 0.20 -13.18
C LEU A 63 -8.11 0.31 -12.42
N ASN A 64 -8.36 -0.66 -11.56
CA ASN A 64 -9.49 -0.66 -10.63
C ASN A 64 -8.99 -1.11 -9.26
N VAL A 65 -9.30 -0.33 -8.25
CA VAL A 65 -8.89 -0.59 -6.87
C VAL A 65 -10.10 -0.68 -5.96
N GLY A 66 -10.37 -1.88 -5.45
CA GLY A 66 -11.36 -2.12 -4.43
C GLY A 66 -10.73 -2.19 -3.04
N TYR A 67 -11.39 -1.66 -2.03
CA TYR A 67 -11.00 -1.78 -0.63
C TYR A 67 -12.12 -2.40 0.19
N ASP A 68 -11.77 -3.34 1.02
CA ASP A 68 -12.65 -3.92 2.04
C ASP A 68 -12.12 -3.59 3.44
N GLY A 69 -12.80 -2.69 4.12
CA GLY A 69 -12.43 -2.23 5.46
C GLY A 69 -12.60 -3.29 6.54
N ALA A 70 -13.48 -4.28 6.35
CA ALA A 70 -13.70 -5.34 7.33
C ALA A 70 -12.51 -6.31 7.38
N THR A 71 -11.90 -6.60 6.23
CA THR A 71 -10.74 -7.49 6.09
C THR A 71 -9.42 -6.73 5.89
N GLN A 72 -9.48 -5.40 5.79
CA GLN A 72 -8.35 -4.53 5.47
C GLN A 72 -7.61 -4.99 4.19
N THR A 73 -8.37 -5.47 3.22
CA THR A 73 -7.85 -6.02 1.97
C THR A 73 -8.07 -5.05 0.83
N VAL A 74 -7.01 -4.78 0.07
CA VAL A 74 -7.08 -4.09 -1.22
C VAL A 74 -7.08 -5.14 -2.31
N THR A 75 -8.02 -5.05 -3.25
CA THR A 75 -8.02 -5.82 -4.49
C THR A 75 -7.67 -4.87 -5.63
N VAL A 76 -6.63 -5.17 -6.38
CA VAL A 76 -6.17 -4.36 -7.51
C VAL A 76 -6.20 -5.19 -8.78
N SER A 77 -6.80 -4.63 -9.84
CA SER A 77 -6.91 -5.27 -11.17
C SER A 77 -6.63 -4.28 -12.28
N GLY A 78 -6.27 -4.77 -13.45
CA GLY A 78 -5.90 -4.00 -14.63
C GLY A 78 -4.77 -4.66 -15.41
N VAL A 79 -4.27 -3.98 -16.44
CA VAL A 79 -3.17 -4.44 -17.28
C VAL A 79 -1.97 -3.52 -17.12
N ALA A 80 -0.93 -3.98 -16.46
CA ALA A 80 0.33 -3.26 -16.33
C ALA A 80 1.17 -3.42 -17.61
N PRO A 81 1.92 -2.40 -18.05
CA PRO A 81 2.77 -2.49 -19.23
C PRO A 81 3.92 -3.49 -19.04
N ASP A 82 4.43 -3.62 -17.85
CA ASP A 82 5.56 -4.48 -17.49
C ASP A 82 5.45 -5.00 -16.06
N GLN A 83 6.25 -6.03 -15.75
CA GLN A 83 6.28 -6.68 -14.42
C GLN A 83 6.68 -5.70 -13.31
N SER A 84 7.63 -4.81 -13.59
CA SER A 84 8.10 -3.81 -12.63
C SER A 84 6.97 -2.87 -12.21
N THR A 85 6.17 -2.40 -13.18
CA THR A 85 5.01 -1.54 -12.91
C THR A 85 3.94 -2.27 -12.11
N LYS A 86 3.60 -3.52 -12.48
CA LYS A 86 2.69 -4.38 -11.71
C LYS A 86 3.14 -4.46 -10.24
N GLU A 87 4.38 -4.83 -10.00
CA GLU A 87 4.91 -5.02 -8.66
C GLU A 87 4.97 -3.71 -7.85
N LYS A 88 5.26 -2.57 -8.52
CA LYS A 88 5.20 -1.25 -7.88
C LYS A 88 3.79 -0.84 -7.48
N VAL A 89 2.79 -1.19 -8.28
CA VAL A 89 1.37 -0.95 -7.92
C VAL A 89 0.98 -1.75 -6.69
N VAL A 90 1.32 -3.04 -6.65
CA VAL A 90 1.09 -3.90 -5.48
C VAL A 90 1.78 -3.33 -4.24
N LEU A 91 3.02 -2.87 -4.40
CA LEU A 91 3.80 -2.23 -3.34
C LEU A 91 3.16 -0.93 -2.85
N CYS A 92 2.66 -0.09 -3.75
CA CYS A 92 1.93 1.13 -3.41
C CYS A 92 0.71 0.81 -2.54
N CYS A 93 -0.10 -0.17 -2.96
CA CYS A 93 -1.28 -0.59 -2.23
C CYS A 93 -0.93 -1.15 -0.85
N GLY A 94 0.11 -1.98 -0.77
CA GLY A 94 0.53 -2.62 0.48
C GLY A 94 1.15 -1.67 1.51
N ASN A 95 1.64 -0.51 1.08
CA ASN A 95 2.19 0.53 1.97
C ASN A 95 1.15 1.57 2.42
N VAL A 96 -0.12 1.41 2.03
CA VAL A 96 -1.19 2.27 2.53
C VAL A 96 -1.52 1.89 3.97
N ALA A 97 -1.62 2.89 4.85
CA ALA A 97 -2.06 2.67 6.23
C ALA A 97 -3.43 1.97 6.25
N SER A 98 -3.62 1.03 7.14
CA SER A 98 -4.84 0.21 7.26
C SER A 98 -5.04 -0.85 6.17
N VAL A 99 -4.04 -1.12 5.32
CA VAL A 99 -4.03 -2.26 4.43
C VAL A 99 -3.20 -3.38 5.05
N ALA A 100 -3.85 -4.50 5.32
CA ALA A 100 -3.20 -5.70 5.85
C ALA A 100 -2.84 -6.69 4.74
N LYS A 101 -3.61 -6.66 3.63
CA LYS A 101 -3.44 -7.60 2.52
C LYS A 101 -3.72 -6.93 1.17
N VAL A 102 -2.93 -7.29 0.17
CA VAL A 102 -3.19 -6.93 -1.23
C VAL A 102 -3.52 -8.20 -2.01
N ASN A 103 -4.67 -8.20 -2.65
CA ASN A 103 -5.09 -9.22 -3.60
C ASN A 103 -4.75 -8.73 -5.01
N ASP A 104 -3.67 -9.27 -5.58
CA ASP A 104 -3.15 -8.87 -6.88
C ASP A 104 -3.87 -9.66 -7.99
N MET A 105 -4.67 -8.95 -8.77
CA MET A 105 -5.34 -9.44 -9.96
C MET A 105 -4.85 -8.71 -11.23
N LEU A 106 -3.69 -8.05 -11.16
CA LEU A 106 -3.08 -7.38 -12.30
C LEU A 106 -2.49 -8.40 -13.28
N THR A 107 -2.69 -8.14 -14.55
CA THR A 107 -1.99 -8.84 -15.63
C THR A 107 -0.88 -7.97 -16.20
N VAL A 108 0.04 -8.56 -16.96
CA VAL A 108 1.17 -7.85 -17.56
C VAL A 108 1.08 -8.00 -19.08
N ALA A 109 1.21 -6.88 -19.79
CA ALA A 109 1.19 -6.87 -21.27
C ALA A 109 2.52 -7.37 -21.87
N ALA A 110 3.65 -7.13 -21.18
CA ALA A 110 4.98 -7.61 -21.60
C ALA A 110 5.19 -9.10 -21.25
N PRO A 111 6.16 -9.78 -21.89
CA PRO A 111 6.57 -11.12 -21.50
C PRO A 111 6.90 -11.21 -20.01
N ALA A 112 6.58 -12.34 -19.39
CA ALA A 112 6.82 -12.55 -17.95
C ALA A 112 8.32 -12.43 -17.63
N GLU A 113 8.65 -11.53 -16.73
CA GLU A 113 9.96 -11.39 -16.11
C GLU A 113 9.97 -12.10 -14.75
N PRO A 114 11.15 -12.45 -14.21
CA PRO A 114 11.24 -13.02 -12.86
C PRO A 114 10.57 -12.10 -11.83
N GLU A 115 9.71 -12.68 -11.00
CA GLU A 115 9.04 -11.94 -9.93
C GLU A 115 10.06 -11.48 -8.87
N SER A 116 9.91 -10.24 -8.43
CA SER A 116 10.70 -9.72 -7.33
C SER A 116 10.21 -10.26 -5.99
N LYS A 117 11.12 -10.33 -5.03
CA LYS A 117 10.77 -10.65 -3.64
C LYS A 117 10.32 -9.38 -2.93
N TYR A 118 9.50 -9.54 -1.89
CA TYR A 118 9.12 -8.45 -1.01
C TYR A 118 9.72 -8.64 0.37
N HIS A 119 10.19 -7.54 0.96
CA HIS A 119 10.75 -7.50 2.31
C HIS A 119 10.01 -6.47 3.14
N THR A 120 9.53 -6.88 4.32
CA THR A 120 8.97 -5.92 5.28
C THR A 120 10.07 -5.44 6.21
N VAL A 121 10.31 -4.15 6.21
CA VAL A 121 11.34 -3.48 7.02
C VAL A 121 11.06 -3.71 8.50
N LYS A 122 12.08 -4.15 9.22
CA LYS A 122 12.07 -4.31 10.68
C LYS A 122 12.83 -3.17 11.36
N SER A 123 12.62 -3.03 12.66
CA SER A 123 13.38 -2.06 13.46
C SER A 123 14.89 -2.33 13.36
N GLY A 124 15.67 -1.33 12.99
CA GLY A 124 17.13 -1.42 12.83
C GLY A 124 17.59 -1.94 11.45
N ASP A 125 16.66 -2.14 10.49
CA ASP A 125 17.02 -2.43 9.10
C ASP A 125 17.56 -1.18 8.40
N THR A 126 18.45 -1.43 7.45
CA THR A 126 18.93 -0.45 6.47
C THR A 126 18.93 -1.11 5.10
N LEU A 127 18.82 -0.31 4.02
CA LEU A 127 18.88 -0.87 2.66
C LEU A 127 20.14 -1.69 2.43
N SER A 128 21.28 -1.29 3.02
CA SER A 128 22.54 -2.02 2.92
C SER A 128 22.51 -3.38 3.61
N LYS A 129 21.85 -3.48 4.77
CA LYS A 129 21.65 -4.78 5.45
C LYS A 129 20.77 -5.70 4.61
N ILE A 130 19.64 -5.17 4.13
CA ILE A 130 18.70 -5.90 3.28
C ILE A 130 19.39 -6.35 1.98
N ALA A 131 20.20 -5.49 1.36
CA ALA A 131 20.96 -5.83 0.16
C ALA A 131 21.98 -6.95 0.42
N LYS A 132 22.65 -6.90 1.58
CA LYS A 132 23.59 -7.95 1.98
C LYS A 132 22.89 -9.29 2.18
N GLU A 133 21.70 -9.31 2.76
CA GLU A 133 20.89 -10.53 2.93
C GLU A 133 20.35 -11.06 1.60
N ALA A 134 19.90 -10.17 0.71
CA ALA A 134 19.26 -10.55 -0.55
C ALA A 134 20.26 -10.92 -1.65
N TYR A 135 21.40 -10.20 -1.73
CA TYR A 135 22.38 -10.31 -2.83
C TYR A 135 23.77 -10.71 -2.37
N GLY A 136 24.02 -10.80 -1.06
CA GLY A 136 25.35 -11.03 -0.50
C GLY A 136 26.27 -9.78 -0.51
N ASP A 137 25.80 -8.66 -1.06
CA ASP A 137 26.57 -7.42 -1.16
C ASP A 137 25.78 -6.22 -0.61
N ALA A 138 26.33 -5.58 0.43
CA ALA A 138 25.74 -4.39 1.04
C ALA A 138 25.73 -3.17 0.10
N ASN A 139 26.66 -3.10 -0.87
CA ASN A 139 26.74 -1.99 -1.84
C ASN A 139 25.63 -2.07 -2.90
N ALA A 140 25.00 -3.23 -3.06
CA ALA A 140 23.87 -3.42 -3.98
C ALA A 140 22.57 -2.74 -3.50
N TYR A 141 22.60 -2.00 -2.39
CA TYR A 141 21.43 -1.28 -1.86
C TYR A 141 20.79 -0.32 -2.87
N MET A 142 21.57 0.21 -3.81
CA MET A 142 21.06 1.08 -4.87
C MET A 142 20.08 0.36 -5.80
N LYS A 143 20.24 -0.95 -6.06
CA LYS A 143 19.27 -1.76 -6.82
C LYS A 143 17.91 -1.76 -6.12
N ILE A 144 17.91 -1.94 -4.80
CA ILE A 144 16.68 -1.89 -3.99
C ILE A 144 16.09 -0.49 -4.03
N PHE A 145 16.91 0.56 -3.85
CA PHE A 145 16.42 1.94 -3.85
C PHE A 145 15.73 2.29 -5.17
N GLU A 146 16.38 2.02 -6.32
CA GLU A 146 15.83 2.31 -7.65
C GLU A 146 14.54 1.51 -7.91
N ALA A 147 14.50 0.24 -7.48
CA ALA A 147 13.32 -0.59 -7.65
C ALA A 147 12.10 -0.10 -6.85
N ASN A 148 12.32 0.70 -5.80
CA ASN A 148 11.28 1.24 -4.93
C ASN A 148 10.94 2.70 -5.23
N LYS A 149 11.53 3.30 -6.25
CA LYS A 149 11.08 4.59 -6.78
C LYS A 149 9.75 4.44 -7.53
N PRO A 150 8.88 5.44 -7.49
CA PRO A 150 9.02 6.77 -6.85
C PRO A 150 8.61 6.82 -5.37
N MET A 151 8.12 5.72 -4.79
CA MET A 151 7.65 5.67 -3.41
C MET A 151 8.76 5.94 -2.39
N LEU A 152 9.95 5.37 -2.60
CA LEU A 152 11.13 5.62 -1.79
C LEU A 152 11.96 6.74 -2.43
N LYS A 153 12.02 7.90 -1.77
CA LYS A 153 12.72 9.10 -2.28
C LYS A 153 14.12 9.26 -1.71
N ASP A 154 14.41 8.61 -0.59
CA ASP A 154 15.69 8.69 0.11
C ASP A 154 16.05 7.31 0.67
N PRO A 155 17.24 6.77 0.33
CA PRO A 155 17.64 5.42 0.76
C PRO A 155 17.79 5.27 2.28
N ASN A 156 17.94 6.39 3.01
CA ASN A 156 18.08 6.40 4.46
C ASN A 156 16.74 6.58 5.19
N LYS A 157 15.63 6.77 4.44
CA LYS A 157 14.30 7.03 5.00
C LYS A 157 13.38 5.84 4.81
N ILE A 158 13.79 4.69 5.30
CA ILE A 158 12.93 3.52 5.47
C ILE A 158 12.44 3.44 6.91
N TYR A 159 11.27 2.83 7.12
CA TYR A 159 10.64 2.74 8.44
C TYR A 159 10.11 1.32 8.69
N PRO A 160 10.07 0.88 9.96
CA PRO A 160 9.51 -0.42 10.30
C PRO A 160 8.06 -0.57 9.81
N GLY A 161 7.74 -1.73 9.23
CA GLY A 161 6.45 -2.02 8.62
C GLY A 161 6.34 -1.59 7.15
N GLN A 162 7.30 -0.85 6.60
CA GLN A 162 7.35 -0.54 5.19
C GLN A 162 7.66 -1.79 4.37
N MET A 163 6.90 -2.03 3.32
CA MET A 163 7.20 -3.09 2.35
C MET A 163 8.12 -2.56 1.26
N LEU A 164 9.17 -3.30 0.96
CA LEU A 164 10.13 -3.00 -0.10
C LEU A 164 10.16 -4.11 -1.14
N ARG A 165 10.28 -3.71 -2.40
CA ARG A 165 10.53 -4.61 -3.53
C ARG A 165 12.03 -4.91 -3.63
N ILE A 166 12.37 -6.18 -3.72
CA ILE A 166 13.73 -6.69 -3.88
C ILE A 166 13.82 -7.37 -5.25
N PRO A 167 14.28 -6.66 -6.30
CA PRO A 167 14.39 -7.25 -7.63
C PRO A 167 15.36 -8.45 -7.63
N ALA A 168 15.17 -9.34 -8.58
CA ALA A 168 16.05 -10.50 -8.77
C ALA A 168 17.47 -10.11 -9.20
#